data_38d8d19daad528ce55dfff2188355871
#
_entry.id   38d8d19daad528ce55dfff2188355871
#
_cell.length_a   1.000
_cell.length_b   1.000
_cell.length_c   1.000
_cell.angle_alpha   90.00
_cell.angle_beta   90.00
_cell.angle_gamma   90.00
#
_symmetry.space_group_name_H-M   'P 1'
#
loop_
_entity.id
_entity.type
_entity.pdbx_description
1 polymer ?
#
loop_
_entity_poly.entity_id
_entity_poly.type
_entity_poly.pdbx_seq_one_letter_code
_entity_poly.pdbx_strand_id
1 'polypeptide(L)'
;DKAQIKDIVANFEKTWDADVEVVVGVPAIYLEYARQLVPAAIGVAAQNCYKAPKGAFTGEISPAMIRDVNCDWVILGHSERRTVFGESDQLVADKVKHALESGLKVIACIGETLDERECGLTEEVVFRQTKALLDAIGQDWSKVVLA
;
A
#
# COMPACT_ATOMS: atom_id res chain seq x y z
N ASP A 1 13.54 11.96 -5.83
CA ASP A 1 14.59 12.37 -4.87
C ASP A 1 14.04 13.37 -3.85
N LYS A 2 14.87 13.82 -2.90
CA LYS A 2 14.44 14.75 -1.83
C LYS A 2 14.00 16.12 -2.35
N ALA A 3 14.53 16.58 -3.47
CA ALA A 3 14.11 17.85 -4.07
C ALA A 3 12.69 17.74 -4.61
N GLN A 4 12.40 16.67 -5.37
CA GLN A 4 11.05 16.38 -5.87
C GLN A 4 10.03 16.23 -4.73
N ILE A 5 10.41 15.61 -3.61
CA ILE A 5 9.50 15.50 -2.44
C ILE A 5 9.14 16.89 -1.91
N LYS A 6 10.11 17.80 -1.78
CA LYS A 6 9.84 19.19 -1.37
C LYS A 6 8.92 19.91 -2.33
N ASP A 7 9.16 19.76 -3.64
CA ASP A 7 8.33 20.40 -4.68
C ASP A 7 6.88 19.88 -4.64
N ILE A 8 6.69 18.56 -4.43
CA ILE A 8 5.37 17.97 -4.30
C ILE A 8 4.67 18.47 -3.02
N VAL A 9 5.39 18.48 -1.89
CA VAL A 9 4.82 18.93 -0.60
C VAL A 9 4.39 20.40 -0.66
N ALA A 10 5.10 21.26 -1.37
CA ALA A 10 4.71 22.65 -1.56
C ALA A 10 3.34 22.82 -2.24
N ASN A 11 2.88 21.80 -2.99
CA ASN A 11 1.54 21.81 -3.58
C ASN A 11 0.44 21.40 -2.59
N PHE A 12 0.78 20.83 -1.42
CA PHE A 12 -0.18 20.45 -0.39
C PHE A 12 -0.60 21.60 0.53
N GLU A 13 -0.06 22.79 0.33
CA GLU A 13 -0.49 24.01 1.05
C GLU A 13 -1.89 24.48 0.63
N LYS A 14 -2.43 23.95 -0.48
CA LYS A 14 -3.80 24.25 -0.93
C LYS A 14 -4.79 23.51 -0.05
N THR A 15 -5.83 24.21 0.38
CA THR A 15 -6.96 23.64 1.12
C THR A 15 -7.69 22.64 0.23
N TRP A 16 -7.93 21.44 0.76
CA TRP A 16 -8.83 20.44 0.19
C TRP A 16 -10.05 20.24 1.09
N ASP A 17 -11.07 19.62 0.56
CA ASP A 17 -12.28 19.30 1.30
C ASP A 17 -11.92 18.36 2.47
N ALA A 18 -12.39 18.72 3.68
CA ALA A 18 -12.13 17.97 4.91
C ALA A 18 -12.71 16.53 4.86
N ASP A 19 -13.69 16.29 3.97
CA ASP A 19 -14.30 14.98 3.78
C ASP A 19 -13.47 14.07 2.86
N VAL A 20 -12.35 14.55 2.30
CA VAL A 20 -11.44 13.79 1.45
C VAL A 20 -10.21 13.36 2.23
N GLU A 21 -9.96 12.04 2.33
CA GLU A 21 -8.71 11.49 2.86
C GLU A 21 -7.66 11.42 1.74
N VAL A 22 -6.53 12.10 1.95
CA VAL A 22 -5.42 12.12 0.99
C VAL A 22 -4.27 11.28 1.55
N VAL A 23 -3.75 10.37 0.71
CA VAL A 23 -2.60 9.51 1.05
C VAL A 23 -1.58 9.56 -0.08
N VAL A 24 -0.31 9.71 0.26
CA VAL A 24 0.80 9.72 -0.71
C VAL A 24 1.68 8.48 -0.56
N GLY A 25 1.92 7.77 -1.66
CA GLY A 25 2.82 6.62 -1.70
C GLY A 25 4.28 7.03 -1.88
N VAL A 26 5.15 6.59 -0.99
CA VAL A 26 6.56 7.02 -0.93
C VAL A 26 7.50 5.81 -0.93
N PRO A 27 8.61 5.85 -1.72
CA PRO A 27 9.65 4.83 -1.64
C PRO A 27 10.23 4.70 -0.23
N ALA A 28 10.55 3.46 0.19
CA ALA A 28 10.95 3.13 1.56
C ALA A 28 12.06 4.03 2.12
N ILE A 29 13.09 4.32 1.33
CA ILE A 29 14.25 5.16 1.75
C ILE A 29 13.89 6.62 2.05
N TYR A 30 12.67 7.04 1.69
CA TYR A 30 12.22 8.43 1.87
C TYR A 30 11.02 8.54 2.83
N LEU A 31 10.54 7.46 3.41
CA LEU A 31 9.34 7.46 4.27
C LEU A 31 9.47 8.43 5.44
N GLU A 32 10.53 8.31 6.24
CA GLU A 32 10.77 9.21 7.36
C GLU A 32 10.90 10.67 6.92
N TYR A 33 11.69 10.91 5.87
CA TYR A 33 11.88 12.24 5.31
C TYR A 33 10.57 12.86 4.81
N ALA A 34 9.77 12.09 4.08
CA ALA A 34 8.48 12.56 3.60
C ALA A 34 7.51 12.83 4.76
N ARG A 35 7.46 11.93 5.77
CA ARG A 35 6.59 12.13 6.93
C ARG A 35 6.88 13.40 7.71
N GLN A 36 8.15 13.80 7.80
CA GLN A 36 8.55 15.05 8.46
C GLN A 36 8.08 16.31 7.72
N LEU A 37 7.89 16.24 6.41
CA LEU A 37 7.52 17.38 5.55
C LEU A 37 6.04 17.43 5.20
N VAL A 38 5.41 16.27 4.99
CA VAL A 38 4.01 16.17 4.60
C VAL A 38 3.11 16.59 5.76
N PRO A 39 2.11 17.45 5.54
CA PRO A 39 1.16 17.85 6.59
C PRO A 39 0.53 16.64 7.31
N ALA A 40 0.29 16.76 8.61
CA ALA A 40 -0.23 15.66 9.44
C ALA A 40 -1.60 15.14 8.96
N ALA A 41 -2.40 15.98 8.30
CA ALA A 41 -3.68 15.60 7.74
C ALA A 41 -3.58 14.70 6.49
N ILE A 42 -2.39 14.59 5.89
CA ILE A 42 -2.14 13.71 4.74
C ILE A 42 -1.46 12.44 5.20
N GLY A 43 -2.02 11.28 4.83
CA GLY A 43 -1.42 9.99 5.08
C GLY A 43 -0.14 9.79 4.25
N VAL A 44 0.83 9.09 4.83
CA VAL A 44 2.04 8.66 4.10
C VAL A 44 2.06 7.14 4.08
N ALA A 45 2.08 6.58 2.88
CA ALA A 45 2.07 5.14 2.64
C ALA A 45 3.44 4.65 2.17
N ALA A 46 3.89 3.53 2.71
CA ALA A 46 4.94 2.74 2.07
C ALA A 46 4.39 2.08 0.80
N GLN A 47 5.24 1.92 -0.23
CA GLN A 47 4.84 1.31 -1.50
C GLN A 47 4.83 -0.23 -1.46
N ASN A 48 5.30 -0.83 -0.38
CA ASN A 48 5.29 -2.26 -0.11
C ASN A 48 5.69 -2.53 1.34
N CYS A 49 5.41 -3.73 1.85
CA CYS A 49 6.04 -4.30 3.05
C CYS A 49 6.00 -5.82 2.97
N TYR A 50 6.82 -6.48 3.80
CA TYR A 50 6.87 -7.94 3.83
C TYR A 50 5.84 -8.53 4.80
N LYS A 51 5.58 -9.84 4.67
CA LYS A 51 4.59 -10.60 5.43
C LYS A 51 5.05 -11.07 6.81
N ALA A 52 6.28 -10.77 7.21
CA ALA A 52 6.86 -11.19 8.47
C ALA A 52 7.45 -10.00 9.25
N PRO A 53 7.38 -10.03 10.60
CA PRO A 53 7.83 -8.91 11.44
C PRO A 53 9.35 -8.76 11.45
N LYS A 54 10.08 -9.87 11.34
CA LYS A 54 11.55 -9.95 11.35
C LYS A 54 12.03 -11.29 10.80
N GLY A 55 13.30 -11.37 10.42
CA GLY A 55 13.93 -12.58 9.90
C GLY A 55 15.06 -12.26 8.93
N ALA A 56 15.58 -13.28 8.27
CA ALA A 56 16.61 -13.17 7.25
C ALA A 56 15.96 -12.82 5.88
N PHE A 57 15.41 -11.63 5.77
CA PHE A 57 14.71 -11.13 4.58
C PHE A 57 15.41 -9.88 4.06
N THR A 58 16.64 -10.03 3.65
CA THR A 58 17.51 -8.94 3.20
C THR A 58 16.81 -8.09 2.12
N GLY A 59 16.71 -6.78 2.37
CA GLY A 59 16.08 -5.83 1.46
C GLY A 59 14.59 -5.54 1.73
N GLU A 60 13.92 -6.37 2.55
CA GLU A 60 12.51 -6.15 2.89
C GLU A 60 12.34 -5.18 4.06
N ILE A 61 11.23 -4.44 4.05
CA ILE A 61 10.77 -3.66 5.19
C ILE A 61 9.56 -4.33 5.83
N SER A 62 9.43 -4.20 7.15
CA SER A 62 8.28 -4.72 7.87
C SER A 62 7.25 -3.62 8.17
N PRO A 63 5.98 -3.97 8.44
CA PRO A 63 4.99 -3.04 8.97
C PRO A 63 5.46 -2.29 10.22
N ALA A 64 6.23 -2.94 11.10
CA ALA A 64 6.78 -2.32 12.29
C ALA A 64 7.76 -1.18 11.97
N MET A 65 8.61 -1.34 10.94
CA MET A 65 9.51 -0.27 10.47
C MET A 65 8.74 0.92 9.90
N ILE A 66 7.62 0.68 9.21
CA ILE A 66 6.75 1.75 8.68
C ILE A 66 6.16 2.56 9.83
N ARG A 67 5.67 1.90 10.87
CA ARG A 67 5.12 2.56 12.06
C ARG A 67 6.17 3.31 12.87
N ASP A 68 7.37 2.77 12.96
CA ASP A 68 8.50 3.39 13.68
C ASP A 68 8.85 4.78 13.13
N VAL A 69 8.66 4.97 11.82
CA VAL A 69 8.82 6.29 11.16
C VAL A 69 7.51 7.11 11.08
N ASN A 70 6.51 6.78 11.92
CA ASN A 70 5.22 7.46 12.03
C ASN A 70 4.40 7.49 10.73
N CYS A 71 4.48 6.42 9.94
CA CYS A 71 3.63 6.19 8.78
C CYS A 71 2.57 5.14 9.11
N ASP A 72 1.33 5.36 8.65
CA ASP A 72 0.18 4.54 9.02
C ASP A 72 -0.40 3.73 7.86
N TRP A 73 0.11 3.92 6.64
CA TRP A 73 -0.42 3.32 5.44
C TRP A 73 0.62 2.47 4.70
N VAL A 74 0.13 1.46 3.98
CA VAL A 74 0.93 0.69 3.02
C VAL A 74 0.11 0.34 1.79
N ILE A 75 0.74 0.39 0.60
CA ILE A 75 0.20 -0.06 -0.68
C ILE A 75 0.67 -1.49 -0.90
N LEU A 76 -0.26 -2.44 -1.10
CA LEU A 76 0.06 -3.85 -1.31
C LEU A 76 -0.63 -4.41 -2.55
N GLY A 77 0.04 -5.32 -3.24
CA GLY A 77 -0.50 -5.99 -4.42
C GLY A 77 -0.57 -5.14 -5.67
N HIS A 78 0.18 -4.02 -5.74
CA HIS A 78 0.25 -3.20 -6.95
C HIS A 78 0.57 -4.03 -8.19
N SER A 79 0.00 -3.66 -9.33
CA SER A 79 0.15 -4.40 -10.59
C SER A 79 1.60 -4.71 -10.94
N GLU A 80 2.52 -3.77 -10.73
CA GLU A 80 3.96 -3.99 -10.95
C GLU A 80 4.52 -5.07 -10.03
N ARG A 81 4.06 -5.15 -8.77
CA ARG A 81 4.48 -6.21 -7.84
C ARG A 81 4.02 -7.60 -8.31
N ARG A 82 2.82 -7.67 -8.87
CA ARG A 82 2.25 -8.90 -9.42
C ARG A 82 2.93 -9.32 -10.73
N THR A 83 3.10 -8.40 -11.66
CA THR A 83 3.58 -8.70 -13.02
C THR A 83 5.10 -8.72 -13.16
N VAL A 84 5.82 -7.82 -12.49
CA VAL A 84 7.29 -7.71 -12.60
C VAL A 84 7.99 -8.57 -11.54
N PHE A 85 7.47 -8.55 -10.31
CA PHE A 85 8.09 -9.26 -9.17
C PHE A 85 7.42 -10.60 -8.85
N GLY A 86 6.37 -10.99 -9.58
CA GLY A 86 5.75 -12.30 -9.47
C GLY A 86 5.00 -12.57 -8.16
N GLU A 87 4.49 -11.54 -7.50
CA GLU A 87 3.73 -11.71 -6.26
C GLU A 87 2.37 -12.37 -6.55
N SER A 88 2.14 -13.52 -5.93
CA SER A 88 0.88 -14.26 -6.04
C SER A 88 -0.23 -13.62 -5.19
N ASP A 89 -1.50 -13.96 -5.50
CA ASP A 89 -2.66 -13.53 -4.71
C ASP A 89 -2.50 -13.92 -3.23
N GLN A 90 -1.98 -15.13 -2.95
CA GLN A 90 -1.75 -15.58 -1.58
C GLN A 90 -0.65 -14.78 -0.87
N LEU A 91 0.45 -14.47 -1.56
CA LEU A 91 1.51 -13.65 -0.94
C LEU A 91 1.01 -12.24 -0.62
N VAL A 92 0.19 -11.65 -1.50
CA VAL A 92 -0.43 -10.35 -1.23
C VAL A 92 -1.39 -10.44 -0.04
N ALA A 93 -2.20 -11.49 0.05
CA ALA A 93 -3.08 -11.73 1.18
C ALA A 93 -2.31 -11.86 2.50
N ASP A 94 -1.21 -12.62 2.53
CA ASP A 94 -0.34 -12.76 3.70
C ASP A 94 0.25 -11.40 4.15
N LYS A 95 0.65 -10.57 3.19
CA LYS A 95 1.15 -9.22 3.46
C LYS A 95 0.07 -8.31 4.05
N VAL A 96 -1.14 -8.34 3.46
CA VAL A 96 -2.29 -7.55 3.93
C VAL A 96 -2.65 -7.94 5.37
N LYS A 97 -2.75 -9.23 5.64
CA LYS A 97 -3.03 -9.75 6.98
C LYS A 97 -2.01 -9.22 8.00
N HIS A 98 -0.73 -9.40 7.72
CA HIS A 98 0.33 -8.96 8.65
C HIS A 98 0.36 -7.44 8.82
N ALA A 99 0.10 -6.66 7.77
CA ALA A 99 0.01 -5.20 7.85
C ALA A 99 -1.13 -4.75 8.77
N LEU A 100 -2.33 -5.33 8.61
CA LEU A 100 -3.49 -5.04 9.46
C LEU A 100 -3.27 -5.44 10.91
N GLU A 101 -2.74 -6.65 11.17
CA GLU A 101 -2.37 -7.13 12.51
C GLU A 101 -1.33 -6.22 13.18
N SER A 102 -0.47 -5.58 12.40
CA SER A 102 0.53 -4.62 12.87
C SER A 102 -0.02 -3.20 13.05
N GLY A 103 -1.32 -2.99 12.77
CA GLY A 103 -2.01 -1.72 12.97
C GLY A 103 -1.86 -0.71 11.84
N LEU A 104 -1.44 -1.14 10.64
CA LEU A 104 -1.44 -0.29 9.45
C LEU A 104 -2.83 -0.28 8.79
N LYS A 105 -3.12 0.80 8.07
CA LYS A 105 -4.15 0.87 7.04
C LYS A 105 -3.55 0.42 5.71
N VAL A 106 -4.36 -0.21 4.85
CA VAL A 106 -3.88 -0.84 3.62
C VAL A 106 -4.63 -0.30 2.40
N ILE A 107 -3.88 0.10 1.38
CA ILE A 107 -4.39 0.25 0.02
C ILE A 107 -4.09 -1.08 -0.70
N ALA A 108 -5.12 -1.92 -0.83
CA ALA A 108 -5.01 -3.23 -1.46
C ALA A 108 -5.34 -3.10 -2.95
N CYS A 109 -4.32 -3.30 -3.79
CA CYS A 109 -4.47 -3.17 -5.24
C CYS A 109 -4.96 -4.47 -5.87
N ILE A 110 -5.95 -4.34 -6.73
CA ILE A 110 -6.51 -5.41 -7.56
C ILE A 110 -6.61 -4.91 -9.00
N GLY A 111 -6.65 -5.79 -9.95
CA GLY A 111 -6.83 -5.43 -11.35
C GLY A 111 -6.25 -6.47 -12.30
N GLU A 112 -6.83 -6.54 -13.47
CA GLU A 112 -6.43 -7.41 -14.56
C GLU A 112 -5.30 -6.79 -15.40
N THR A 113 -4.56 -7.63 -16.12
CA THR A 113 -3.63 -7.21 -17.16
C THR A 113 -4.38 -6.82 -18.44
N LEU A 114 -3.68 -6.18 -19.39
CA LEU A 114 -4.26 -5.84 -20.69
C LEU A 114 -4.76 -7.10 -21.42
N ASP A 115 -3.95 -8.16 -21.45
CA ASP A 115 -4.30 -9.43 -22.12
C ASP A 115 -5.55 -10.06 -21.49
N GLU A 116 -5.66 -10.06 -20.15
CA GLU A 116 -6.84 -10.56 -19.44
C GLU A 116 -8.09 -9.70 -19.77
N ARG A 117 -7.94 -8.39 -19.88
CA ARG A 117 -9.04 -7.48 -20.29
C ARG A 117 -9.48 -7.75 -21.72
N GLU A 118 -8.55 -7.89 -22.66
CA GLU A 118 -8.86 -8.20 -24.06
C GLU A 118 -9.53 -9.58 -24.23
N CYS A 119 -9.21 -10.52 -23.34
CA CYS A 119 -9.88 -11.83 -23.28
C CYS A 119 -11.23 -11.82 -22.52
N GLY A 120 -11.68 -10.66 -22.00
CA GLY A 120 -12.94 -10.55 -21.27
C GLY A 120 -12.91 -11.13 -19.85
N LEU A 121 -11.73 -11.29 -19.25
CA LEU A 121 -11.51 -11.94 -17.94
C LEU A 121 -11.48 -10.95 -16.75
N THR A 122 -11.79 -9.68 -16.96
CA THR A 122 -11.73 -8.63 -15.93
C THR A 122 -12.42 -9.05 -14.63
N GLU A 123 -13.68 -9.45 -14.69
CA GLU A 123 -14.46 -9.83 -13.49
C GLU A 123 -13.87 -11.05 -12.80
N GLU A 124 -13.48 -12.07 -13.56
CA GLU A 124 -12.87 -13.29 -13.01
C GLU A 124 -11.60 -12.97 -12.22
N VAL A 125 -10.72 -12.15 -12.80
CA VAL A 125 -9.46 -11.76 -12.17
C VAL A 125 -9.70 -10.93 -10.92
N VAL A 126 -10.54 -9.90 -11.00
CA VAL A 126 -10.83 -9.01 -9.86
C VAL A 126 -11.50 -9.78 -8.74
N PHE A 127 -12.45 -10.67 -9.04
CA PHE A 127 -13.10 -11.51 -8.02
C PHE A 127 -12.12 -12.50 -7.39
N ARG A 128 -11.25 -13.14 -8.17
CA ARG A 128 -10.22 -14.04 -7.66
C ARG A 128 -9.28 -13.33 -6.69
N GLN A 129 -8.75 -12.16 -7.09
CA GLN A 129 -7.85 -11.37 -6.28
C GLN A 129 -8.54 -10.86 -5.01
N THR A 130 -9.77 -10.35 -5.11
CA THR A 130 -10.56 -9.90 -3.95
C THR A 130 -10.86 -11.05 -3.00
N LYS A 131 -11.22 -12.23 -3.54
CA LYS A 131 -11.51 -13.42 -2.72
C LYS A 131 -10.29 -13.85 -1.90
N ALA A 132 -9.09 -13.76 -2.47
CA ALA A 132 -7.86 -14.06 -1.72
C ALA A 132 -7.65 -13.11 -0.53
N LEU A 133 -8.18 -11.89 -0.59
CA LEU A 133 -8.06 -10.89 0.49
C LEU A 133 -9.11 -11.07 1.60
N LEU A 134 -10.23 -11.74 1.35
CA LEU A 134 -11.35 -11.81 2.30
C LEU A 134 -10.93 -12.33 3.67
N ASP A 135 -10.23 -13.47 3.71
CA ASP A 135 -9.78 -14.07 4.97
C ASP A 135 -8.68 -13.25 5.64
N ALA A 136 -7.85 -12.57 4.85
CA ALA A 136 -6.78 -11.71 5.34
C ALA A 136 -7.32 -10.45 6.01
N ILE A 137 -8.37 -9.85 5.45
CA ILE A 137 -9.01 -8.61 5.94
C ILE A 137 -9.96 -8.91 7.10
N GLY A 138 -10.73 -10.02 7.02
CA GLY A 138 -11.68 -10.41 8.05
C GLY A 138 -12.69 -9.31 8.38
N GLN A 139 -12.60 -8.71 9.57
CA GLN A 139 -13.47 -7.63 10.03
C GLN A 139 -12.87 -6.23 9.86
N ASP A 140 -11.62 -6.13 9.40
CA ASP A 140 -10.85 -4.89 9.36
C ASP A 140 -11.07 -4.03 8.09
N TRP A 141 -12.24 -4.18 7.43
CA TRP A 141 -12.57 -3.45 6.20
C TRP A 141 -12.51 -1.93 6.33
N SER A 142 -12.75 -1.39 7.53
CA SER A 142 -12.62 0.05 7.80
C SER A 142 -11.18 0.58 7.68
N LYS A 143 -10.19 -0.32 7.64
CA LYS A 143 -8.77 0.01 7.47
C LYS A 143 -8.24 -0.29 6.06
N VAL A 144 -9.11 -0.68 5.14
CA VAL A 144 -8.74 -1.11 3.80
C VAL A 144 -9.44 -0.27 2.74
N VAL A 145 -8.66 0.15 1.75
CA VAL A 145 -9.15 0.71 0.49
C VAL A 145 -8.78 -0.27 -0.62
N LEU A 146 -9.74 -0.69 -1.42
CA LEU A 146 -9.48 -1.42 -2.67
C LEU A 146 -9.20 -0.41 -3.78
N ALA A 147 -8.12 -0.61 -4.54
CA ALA A 147 -7.65 0.28 -5.60
C ALA A 147 -7.36 -0.47 -6.90
#